data_9aec5c932e7baaba9eff442e43db83ca
#
_entry.id   9aec5c932e7baaba9eff442e43db83ca
#
_cell.length_a   1.000
_cell.length_b   1.000
_cell.length_c   1.000
_cell.angle_alpha   90.00
_cell.angle_beta   90.00
_cell.angle_gamma   90.00
#
_symmetry.space_group_name_H-M   'P 1'
#
loop_
_entity.id
_entity.type
_entity.pdbx_description
1 polymer ?
#
loop_
_entity_poly.entity_id
_entity_poly.type
_entity_poly.pdbx_seq_one_letter_code
_entity_poly.pdbx_strand_id
1 'polypeptide(L)'
;MKNLIIVGDPFHPPETQAPSLTAIMASIGIESDVEEDVEAGCRKLASGEYSLLTFSAARWRMLNTTSGPVDPEAIPPPSDPDPRWAMSLSESGRDAIRKHLRGGGSLLAMHSATIAFDDWPEWGEIVGAHWVWGQSGHPMLGPVEARFISGSTSPLAADLPSFSCEDGAYGGMWIAPGVKPLAEARAAAPGVSGPGSSWTPTLWTHQWQGGRIVYDALGHASPSLDHPVHRRVVTRAALWALGRSDDEIRKA
;
A
#
# COMPACT_ATOMS: atom_id res chain seq x y z
N MET A 1 12.88 17.42 0.74
CA MET A 1 12.59 16.15 0.03
C MET A 1 11.17 16.21 -0.45
N LYS A 2 10.90 15.63 -1.58
CA LYS A 2 9.58 15.70 -2.23
C LYS A 2 9.01 14.30 -2.40
N ASN A 3 7.73 14.14 -2.16
CA ASN A 3 6.96 12.92 -2.32
C ASN A 3 5.98 13.07 -3.47
N LEU A 4 5.81 12.06 -4.29
CA LEU A 4 4.70 11.94 -5.23
C LEU A 4 3.71 10.94 -4.66
N ILE A 5 2.47 11.35 -4.46
CA ILE A 5 1.38 10.49 -4.03
C ILE A 5 0.53 10.15 -5.25
N ILE A 6 0.50 8.87 -5.64
CA ILE A 6 -0.42 8.35 -6.65
C ILE A 6 -1.53 7.62 -5.92
N VAL A 7 -2.76 8.12 -6.03
CA VAL A 7 -3.94 7.60 -5.33
C VAL A 7 -5.15 7.58 -6.25
N GLY A 8 -6.19 6.93 -5.79
CA GLY A 8 -7.50 6.97 -6.42
C GLY A 8 -7.73 5.78 -7.35
N ASP A 9 -8.87 5.16 -7.17
CA ASP A 9 -9.43 4.09 -7.99
C ASP A 9 -10.94 4.00 -7.71
N PRO A 10 -11.72 3.16 -8.42
CA PRO A 10 -13.17 3.10 -8.25
C PRO A 10 -13.63 2.77 -6.84
N PHE A 11 -12.78 2.13 -6.03
CA PHE A 11 -13.10 1.67 -4.67
C PHE A 11 -12.50 2.58 -3.60
N HIS A 12 -11.48 3.35 -3.97
CA HIS A 12 -10.73 4.25 -3.08
C HIS A 12 -10.62 5.63 -3.74
N PRO A 13 -11.70 6.45 -3.72
CA PRO A 13 -11.66 7.80 -4.27
C PRO A 13 -10.56 8.63 -3.61
N PRO A 14 -9.83 9.49 -4.36
CA PRO A 14 -8.67 10.21 -3.85
C PRO A 14 -8.93 10.98 -2.55
N GLU A 15 -10.11 11.56 -2.41
CA GLU A 15 -10.53 12.31 -1.23
C GLU A 15 -10.56 11.48 0.06
N THR A 16 -10.57 10.17 -0.04
CA THR A 16 -10.57 9.27 1.12
C THR A 16 -9.19 9.00 1.70
N GLN A 17 -8.13 9.18 0.92
CA GLN A 17 -6.75 8.88 1.31
C GLN A 17 -5.80 10.07 1.19
N ALA A 18 -5.87 10.85 0.10
CA ALA A 18 -4.90 11.90 -0.20
C ALA A 18 -4.75 12.96 0.90
N PRO A 19 -5.83 13.47 1.53
CA PRO A 19 -5.69 14.44 2.61
C PRO A 19 -4.88 13.92 3.79
N SER A 20 -5.17 12.69 4.26
CA SER A 20 -4.48 12.07 5.39
C SER A 20 -3.01 11.78 5.05
N LEU A 21 -2.73 11.21 3.88
CA LEU A 21 -1.36 10.94 3.43
C LEU A 21 -0.55 12.24 3.29
N THR A 22 -1.12 13.28 2.69
CA THR A 22 -0.47 14.59 2.57
C THR A 22 -0.18 15.21 3.94
N ALA A 23 -1.14 15.13 4.88
CA ALA A 23 -0.97 15.64 6.23
C ALA A 23 0.09 14.88 7.03
N ILE A 24 0.19 13.55 6.83
CA ILE A 24 1.25 12.72 7.43
C ILE A 24 2.61 13.17 6.91
N MET A 25 2.78 13.31 5.61
CA MET A 25 4.04 13.73 5.01
C MET A 25 4.44 15.14 5.44
N ALA A 26 3.48 16.08 5.46
CA ALA A 26 3.72 17.45 5.92
C ALA A 26 4.18 17.51 7.39
N SER A 27 3.67 16.62 8.25
CA SER A 27 4.06 16.58 9.68
C SER A 27 5.54 16.26 9.90
N ILE A 28 6.21 15.69 8.91
CA ILE A 28 7.65 15.36 8.93
C ILE A 28 8.45 16.20 7.91
N GLY A 29 7.88 17.32 7.46
CA GLY A 29 8.56 18.26 6.58
C GLY A 29 8.74 17.78 5.14
N ILE A 30 7.91 16.86 4.67
CA ILE A 30 7.92 16.36 3.29
C ILE A 30 6.78 17.02 2.51
N GLU A 31 7.14 17.75 1.46
CA GLU A 31 6.19 18.28 0.49
C GLU A 31 5.68 17.16 -0.42
N SER A 32 4.39 17.15 -0.72
CA SER A 32 3.77 16.13 -1.56
C SER A 32 2.99 16.74 -2.72
N ASP A 33 3.20 16.19 -3.91
CA ASP A 33 2.29 16.34 -5.04
C ASP A 33 1.35 15.14 -5.09
N VAL A 34 0.08 15.39 -5.39
CA VAL A 34 -0.94 14.33 -5.55
C VAL A 34 -1.27 14.17 -7.02
N GLU A 35 -1.41 12.94 -7.48
CA GLU A 35 -1.78 12.59 -8.85
C GLU A 35 -2.73 11.39 -8.86
N GLU A 36 -3.76 11.46 -9.68
CA GLU A 36 -4.73 10.39 -9.89
C GLU A 36 -4.44 9.59 -11.17
N ASP A 37 -3.90 10.26 -12.18
CA ASP A 37 -3.46 9.62 -13.41
C ASP A 37 -2.07 9.00 -13.21
N VAL A 38 -2.02 7.68 -13.19
CA VAL A 38 -0.77 6.93 -12.96
C VAL A 38 0.27 7.23 -14.02
N GLU A 39 -0.12 7.37 -15.29
CA GLU A 39 0.82 7.70 -16.37
C GLU A 39 1.37 9.13 -16.23
N ALA A 40 0.53 10.09 -15.82
CA ALA A 40 0.98 11.45 -15.50
C ALA A 40 1.92 11.43 -14.27
N GLY A 41 1.59 10.65 -13.25
CA GLY A 41 2.45 10.43 -12.09
C GLY A 41 3.82 9.86 -12.48
N CYS A 42 3.85 8.85 -13.32
CA CYS A 42 5.10 8.27 -13.82
C CYS A 42 5.93 9.28 -14.63
N ARG A 43 5.28 10.13 -15.44
CA ARG A 43 6.00 11.23 -16.13
C ARG A 43 6.61 12.22 -15.15
N LYS A 44 5.88 12.60 -14.08
CA LYS A 44 6.43 13.44 -13.00
C LYS A 44 7.59 12.74 -12.29
N LEU A 45 7.44 11.47 -11.95
CA LEU A 45 8.49 10.67 -11.30
C LEU A 45 9.78 10.64 -12.13
N ALA A 46 9.67 10.58 -13.46
CA ALA A 46 10.80 10.57 -14.38
C ALA A 46 11.61 11.88 -14.37
N SER A 47 11.08 12.99 -13.82
CA SER A 47 11.85 14.24 -13.65
C SER A 47 13.02 14.11 -12.67
N GLY A 48 12.99 13.13 -11.76
CA GLY A 48 13.98 12.94 -10.73
C GLY A 48 13.86 13.86 -9.50
N GLU A 49 12.79 14.65 -9.41
CA GLU A 49 12.58 15.59 -8.30
C GLU A 49 12.10 14.91 -7.01
N TYR A 50 11.54 13.70 -7.11
CA TYR A 50 10.92 12.98 -6.00
C TYR A 50 11.91 11.99 -5.36
N SER A 51 11.98 12.02 -4.05
CA SER A 51 12.74 11.05 -3.25
C SER A 51 11.88 9.86 -2.81
N LEU A 52 10.57 10.07 -2.74
CA LEU A 52 9.58 9.06 -2.33
C LEU A 52 8.44 9.02 -3.34
N LEU A 53 8.04 7.81 -3.71
CA LEU A 53 6.76 7.51 -4.35
C LEU A 53 5.85 6.87 -3.29
N THR A 54 4.71 7.49 -3.00
CA THR A 54 3.61 6.86 -2.25
C THR A 54 2.57 6.39 -3.25
N PHE A 55 2.30 5.08 -3.29
CA PHE A 55 1.37 4.49 -4.24
C PHE A 55 0.24 3.76 -3.52
N SER A 56 -0.99 4.22 -3.69
CA SER A 56 -2.20 3.62 -3.14
C SER A 56 -3.32 3.70 -4.17
N ALA A 57 -3.27 2.80 -5.15
CA ALA A 57 -4.25 2.76 -6.21
C ALA A 57 -4.39 1.35 -6.80
N ALA A 58 -5.61 0.87 -6.95
CA ALA A 58 -5.89 -0.34 -7.71
C ALA A 58 -5.97 0.00 -9.20
N ARG A 59 -5.01 -0.47 -9.96
CA ARG A 59 -4.91 -0.27 -11.40
C ARG A 59 -4.58 -1.59 -12.07
N TRP A 60 -5.59 -2.27 -12.61
CA TRP A 60 -5.42 -3.55 -13.31
C TRP A 60 -6.32 -3.58 -14.54
N ARG A 61 -6.14 -4.56 -15.40
CA ARG A 61 -6.89 -4.64 -16.69
C ARG A 61 -8.37 -4.93 -16.53
N MET A 62 -8.82 -5.27 -15.33
CA MET A 62 -10.22 -5.65 -15.03
C MET A 62 -10.77 -6.79 -15.90
N LEU A 63 -9.88 -7.68 -16.36
CA LEU A 63 -10.26 -8.84 -17.17
C LEU A 63 -10.81 -10.00 -16.32
N ASN A 64 -10.47 -10.03 -15.03
CA ASN A 64 -10.93 -11.03 -14.09
C ASN A 64 -12.09 -10.47 -13.27
N THR A 65 -13.26 -11.01 -13.50
CA THR A 65 -14.49 -10.60 -12.82
C THR A 65 -14.73 -11.31 -11.50
N THR A 66 -13.91 -12.31 -11.17
CA THR A 66 -13.97 -13.03 -9.91
C THR A 66 -12.68 -12.80 -9.15
N SER A 67 -12.67 -11.89 -8.22
CA SER A 67 -11.86 -12.01 -7.02
C SER A 67 -12.28 -13.31 -6.30
N GLY A 68 -11.39 -13.95 -5.57
CA GLY A 68 -11.62 -15.20 -4.84
C GLY A 68 -12.94 -15.38 -4.11
N PRO A 69 -13.04 -16.24 -3.10
CA PRO A 69 -14.27 -16.44 -2.35
C PRO A 69 -14.71 -15.11 -1.76
N VAL A 70 -15.40 -14.37 -2.60
CA VAL A 70 -15.77 -13.00 -2.40
C VAL A 70 -17.01 -13.00 -1.59
N ASP A 71 -17.03 -12.11 -0.68
CA ASP A 71 -18.23 -11.45 -0.24
C ASP A 71 -19.22 -11.32 -1.42
N PRO A 72 -20.39 -11.96 -1.35
CA PRO A 72 -21.38 -11.87 -2.40
C PRO A 72 -21.89 -10.44 -2.65
N GLU A 73 -21.56 -9.48 -1.76
CA GLU A 73 -21.82 -8.06 -1.92
C GLU A 73 -20.65 -7.29 -2.52
N ALA A 74 -19.49 -7.94 -2.76
CA ALA A 74 -18.39 -7.28 -3.46
C ALA A 74 -18.85 -6.82 -4.84
N ILE A 75 -18.69 -5.55 -5.08
CA ILE A 75 -19.07 -4.91 -6.36
C ILE A 75 -18.28 -5.61 -7.47
N PRO A 76 -18.92 -6.34 -8.40
CA PRO A 76 -18.22 -6.91 -9.53
C PRO A 76 -17.60 -5.76 -10.33
N PRO A 77 -16.42 -5.97 -10.93
CA PRO A 77 -15.89 -5.00 -11.87
C PRO A 77 -16.97 -4.65 -12.90
N PRO A 78 -17.10 -3.37 -13.24
CA PRO A 78 -18.10 -2.92 -14.17
C PRO A 78 -18.00 -3.70 -15.48
N SER A 79 -19.14 -4.05 -16.09
CA SER A 79 -19.21 -4.72 -17.39
C SER A 79 -18.57 -3.90 -18.52
N ASP A 80 -18.40 -2.59 -18.30
CA ASP A 80 -17.70 -1.66 -19.18
C ASP A 80 -16.72 -0.85 -18.28
N PRO A 81 -15.50 -1.39 -18.08
CA PRO A 81 -14.55 -0.78 -17.16
C PRO A 81 -14.07 0.57 -17.69
N ASP A 82 -14.16 1.59 -16.85
CA ASP A 82 -13.63 2.92 -17.16
C ASP A 82 -12.12 2.84 -17.44
N PRO A 83 -11.65 3.28 -18.62
CA PRO A 83 -10.25 3.18 -19.01
C PRO A 83 -9.30 3.98 -18.12
N ARG A 84 -9.81 4.88 -17.29
CA ARG A 84 -8.99 5.56 -16.26
C ARG A 84 -8.49 4.58 -15.20
N TRP A 85 -9.25 3.51 -14.97
CA TRP A 85 -8.98 2.52 -13.92
C TRP A 85 -8.51 1.18 -14.48
N ALA A 86 -9.19 0.72 -15.56
CA ALA A 86 -8.87 -0.51 -16.26
C ALA A 86 -7.71 -0.28 -17.21
N MET A 87 -6.49 -0.52 -16.78
CA MET A 87 -5.30 -0.19 -17.57
C MET A 87 -4.14 -1.17 -17.36
N SER A 88 -3.29 -1.21 -18.37
CA SER A 88 -1.90 -1.66 -18.26
C SER A 88 -1.01 -0.44 -18.16
N LEU A 89 -0.02 -0.46 -17.26
CA LEU A 89 0.99 0.61 -17.22
C LEU A 89 1.88 0.51 -18.46
N SER A 90 2.10 1.65 -19.12
CA SER A 90 2.99 1.71 -20.28
C SER A 90 4.43 1.33 -19.91
N GLU A 91 5.22 0.89 -20.90
CA GLU A 91 6.62 0.56 -20.64
C GLU A 91 7.41 1.80 -20.16
N SER A 92 7.09 2.99 -20.64
CA SER A 92 7.68 4.23 -20.14
C SER A 92 7.33 4.51 -18.68
N GLY A 93 6.12 4.17 -18.24
CA GLY A 93 5.70 4.25 -16.85
C GLY A 93 6.44 3.24 -15.97
N ARG A 94 6.53 1.98 -16.42
CA ARG A 94 7.32 0.93 -15.75
C ARG A 94 8.78 1.34 -15.61
N ASP A 95 9.37 1.88 -16.67
CA ASP A 95 10.76 2.37 -16.66
C ASP A 95 10.97 3.55 -15.72
N ALA A 96 10.00 4.46 -15.60
CA ALA A 96 10.09 5.56 -14.65
C ALA A 96 10.18 5.06 -13.20
N ILE A 97 9.34 4.07 -12.84
CA ILE A 97 9.39 3.45 -11.51
C ILE A 97 10.72 2.70 -11.30
N ARG A 98 11.14 1.89 -12.28
CA ARG A 98 12.44 1.17 -12.20
C ARG A 98 13.60 2.13 -12.00
N LYS A 99 13.67 3.21 -12.79
CA LYS A 99 14.74 4.22 -12.72
C LYS A 99 14.75 4.96 -11.39
N HIS A 100 13.55 5.32 -10.88
CA HIS A 100 13.41 5.94 -9.57
C HIS A 100 14.04 5.06 -8.48
N LEU A 101 13.66 3.79 -8.41
CA LEU A 101 14.15 2.86 -7.40
C LEU A 101 15.64 2.55 -7.55
N ARG A 102 16.13 2.30 -8.78
CA ARG A 102 17.56 2.08 -9.06
C ARG A 102 18.42 3.31 -8.76
N GLY A 103 17.84 4.49 -8.88
CA GLY A 103 18.49 5.76 -8.53
C GLY A 103 18.55 6.04 -7.04
N GLY A 104 18.09 5.11 -6.18
CA GLY A 104 18.05 5.29 -4.72
C GLY A 104 16.77 5.97 -4.23
N GLY A 105 15.80 6.18 -5.10
CA GLY A 105 14.45 6.58 -4.69
C GLY A 105 13.74 5.46 -3.92
N SER A 106 12.61 5.79 -3.29
CA SER A 106 11.91 4.89 -2.39
C SER A 106 10.43 4.77 -2.71
N LEU A 107 9.83 3.68 -2.28
CA LEU A 107 8.41 3.39 -2.46
C LEU A 107 7.74 3.13 -1.11
N LEU A 108 6.66 3.84 -0.84
CA LEU A 108 5.66 3.48 0.15
C LEU A 108 4.42 2.99 -0.60
N ALA A 109 4.29 1.67 -0.71
CA ALA A 109 3.15 1.03 -1.32
C ALA A 109 2.09 0.80 -0.24
N MET A 110 0.86 1.23 -0.51
CA MET A 110 -0.23 1.21 0.46
C MET A 110 -1.40 0.39 -0.08
N HIS A 111 -2.06 -0.31 0.81
CA HIS A 111 -3.36 -0.93 0.62
C HIS A 111 -3.52 -1.60 -0.76
N SER A 112 -4.27 -0.98 -1.67
CA SER A 112 -4.59 -1.51 -3.01
C SER A 112 -3.41 -1.59 -3.99
N ALA A 113 -2.22 -1.15 -3.60
CA ALA A 113 -1.03 -1.25 -4.44
C ALA A 113 -0.72 -2.68 -4.91
N THR A 114 -1.05 -3.70 -4.12
CA THR A 114 -0.86 -5.12 -4.50
C THR A 114 -1.84 -5.61 -5.56
N ILE A 115 -2.92 -4.89 -5.82
CA ILE A 115 -3.89 -5.18 -6.88
C ILE A 115 -3.44 -4.60 -8.22
N ALA A 116 -2.53 -3.60 -8.18
CA ALA A 116 -2.12 -2.88 -9.36
C ALA A 116 -1.28 -3.74 -10.32
N PHE A 117 -1.40 -3.42 -11.60
CA PHE A 117 -0.55 -3.90 -12.69
C PHE A 117 -0.47 -5.43 -12.81
N ASP A 118 -1.63 -6.07 -12.91
CA ASP A 118 -1.80 -7.53 -13.03
C ASP A 118 -1.09 -8.16 -14.24
N ASP A 119 -0.63 -7.35 -15.19
CA ASP A 119 0.16 -7.74 -16.36
C ASP A 119 1.67 -7.39 -16.23
N TRP A 120 2.09 -6.94 -15.04
CA TRP A 120 3.49 -6.62 -14.76
C TRP A 120 3.99 -7.38 -13.51
N PRO A 121 4.41 -8.65 -13.67
CA PRO A 121 4.83 -9.50 -12.54
C PRO A 121 5.94 -8.89 -11.68
N GLU A 122 6.85 -8.10 -12.28
CA GLU A 122 7.94 -7.42 -11.57
C GLU A 122 7.41 -6.43 -10.53
N TRP A 123 6.20 -5.88 -10.71
CA TRP A 123 5.57 -5.03 -9.69
C TRP A 123 5.35 -5.78 -8.37
N GLY A 124 4.88 -7.02 -8.45
CA GLY A 124 4.76 -7.88 -7.27
C GLY A 124 6.11 -8.17 -6.59
N GLU A 125 7.19 -8.31 -7.37
CA GLU A 125 8.54 -8.43 -6.83
C GLU A 125 9.03 -7.14 -6.17
N ILE A 126 8.71 -5.98 -6.76
CA ILE A 126 9.02 -4.65 -6.21
C ILE A 126 8.31 -4.45 -4.87
N VAL A 127 7.01 -4.67 -4.80
CA VAL A 127 6.20 -4.46 -3.58
C VAL A 127 6.47 -5.55 -2.53
N GLY A 128 6.88 -6.74 -2.98
CA GLY A 128 7.03 -7.93 -2.15
C GLY A 128 5.75 -8.73 -1.97
N ALA A 129 4.68 -8.38 -2.69
CA ALA A 129 3.42 -9.13 -2.74
C ALA A 129 2.58 -8.73 -3.95
N HIS A 130 1.66 -9.61 -4.34
CA HIS A 130 0.60 -9.27 -5.28
C HIS A 130 -0.70 -10.01 -4.97
N TRP A 131 -1.78 -9.44 -5.47
CA TRP A 131 -3.10 -10.04 -5.40
C TRP A 131 -3.21 -11.25 -6.32
N VAL A 132 -3.71 -12.35 -5.81
CA VAL A 132 -3.94 -13.60 -6.56
C VAL A 132 -5.43 -13.74 -6.82
N TRP A 133 -5.85 -13.51 -8.05
CA TRP A 133 -7.25 -13.62 -8.44
C TRP A 133 -7.79 -15.02 -8.18
N GLY A 134 -8.97 -15.10 -7.56
CA GLY A 134 -9.56 -16.37 -7.12
C GLY A 134 -9.09 -16.88 -5.75
N GLN A 135 -8.11 -16.24 -5.11
CA GLN A 135 -7.57 -16.61 -3.80
C GLN A 135 -7.55 -15.45 -2.82
N SER A 136 -7.03 -14.29 -3.26
CA SER A 136 -6.94 -13.11 -2.40
C SER A 136 -8.31 -12.45 -2.21
N GLY A 137 -8.51 -11.88 -1.05
CA GLY A 137 -9.76 -11.21 -0.70
C GLY A 137 -9.61 -10.45 0.61
N HIS A 138 -10.67 -9.77 0.98
CA HIS A 138 -10.88 -9.21 2.31
C HIS A 138 -12.37 -9.27 2.64
N PRO A 139 -12.75 -9.40 3.92
CA PRO A 139 -14.15 -9.25 4.33
C PRO A 139 -14.65 -7.82 4.08
N MET A 140 -15.95 -7.60 4.25
CA MET A 140 -16.52 -6.26 4.27
C MET A 140 -15.69 -5.34 5.16
N LEU A 141 -15.61 -4.07 4.77
CA LEU A 141 -14.98 -3.05 5.61
C LEU A 141 -15.60 -3.03 6.99
N GLY A 142 -14.79 -2.94 8.00
CA GLY A 142 -15.23 -2.97 9.37
C GLY A 142 -14.08 -2.97 10.35
N PRO A 143 -14.32 -3.39 11.61
CA PRO A 143 -13.27 -3.43 12.61
C PRO A 143 -12.17 -4.44 12.22
N VAL A 144 -10.96 -3.94 12.13
CA VAL A 144 -9.72 -4.69 11.92
C VAL A 144 -8.86 -4.56 13.16
N GLU A 145 -8.34 -5.68 13.66
CA GLU A 145 -7.31 -5.71 14.67
C GLU A 145 -5.93 -5.84 14.02
N ALA A 146 -4.99 -5.02 14.45
CA ALA A 146 -3.60 -5.06 14.01
C ALA A 146 -2.65 -5.23 15.20
N ARG A 147 -1.61 -6.04 15.01
CA ARG A 147 -0.56 -6.27 16.00
C ARG A 147 0.82 -6.32 15.36
N PHE A 148 1.83 -5.91 16.10
CA PHE A 148 3.22 -5.98 15.66
C PHE A 148 3.84 -7.32 16.01
N ILE A 149 4.76 -7.81 15.16
CA ILE A 149 5.46 -9.08 15.40
C ILE A 149 6.37 -8.93 16.59
N SER A 150 6.17 -9.80 17.59
CA SER A 150 6.97 -9.80 18.81
C SER A 150 8.45 -10.07 18.52
N GLY A 151 9.32 -9.33 19.20
CA GLY A 151 10.77 -9.44 19.02
C GLY A 151 11.32 -8.77 17.77
N SER A 152 10.49 -8.06 17.00
CA SER A 152 11.00 -7.24 15.90
C SER A 152 11.90 -6.13 16.42
N THR A 153 13.10 -6.01 15.83
CA THR A 153 14.05 -4.92 16.11
C THR A 153 13.85 -3.72 15.17
N SER A 154 12.93 -3.83 14.22
CA SER A 154 12.66 -2.77 13.25
C SER A 154 12.16 -1.50 13.93
N PRO A 155 12.73 -0.34 13.62
CA PRO A 155 12.29 0.93 14.19
C PRO A 155 10.85 1.31 13.77
N LEU A 156 10.33 0.71 12.67
CA LEU A 156 8.96 0.92 12.24
C LEU A 156 7.94 0.39 13.24
N ALA A 157 8.22 -0.77 13.82
CA ALA A 157 7.30 -1.51 14.69
C ALA A 157 7.61 -1.34 16.18
N ALA A 158 8.79 -0.82 16.51
CA ALA A 158 9.26 -0.75 17.90
C ALA A 158 8.36 0.12 18.77
N ASP A 159 7.99 -0.41 19.92
CA ASP A 159 7.25 0.31 20.97
C ASP A 159 5.86 0.81 20.54
N LEU A 160 5.29 0.26 19.46
CA LEU A 160 3.93 0.55 19.06
C LEU A 160 2.97 -0.46 19.68
N PRO A 161 1.86 0.00 20.27
CA PRO A 161 0.83 -0.91 20.78
C PRO A 161 0.00 -1.51 19.64
N SER A 162 -0.57 -2.68 19.85
CA SER A 162 -1.65 -3.18 19.01
C SER A 162 -2.80 -2.18 18.96
N PHE A 163 -3.55 -2.17 17.85
CA PHE A 163 -4.66 -1.23 17.68
C PHE A 163 -5.80 -1.86 16.88
N SER A 164 -6.94 -1.19 16.87
CA SER A 164 -8.08 -1.53 16.02
C SER A 164 -8.53 -0.29 15.26
N CYS A 165 -8.87 -0.46 13.99
CA CYS A 165 -9.38 0.61 13.13
C CYS A 165 -10.44 0.05 12.17
N GLU A 166 -11.19 0.94 11.52
CA GLU A 166 -12.06 0.58 10.41
C GLU A 166 -11.24 0.45 9.12
N ASP A 167 -11.16 -0.76 8.57
CA ASP A 167 -10.35 -1.05 7.36
C ASP A 167 -10.81 -2.36 6.68
N GLY A 168 -10.07 -2.79 5.65
CA GLY A 168 -10.16 -4.09 5.02
C GLY A 168 -8.89 -4.91 5.24
N ALA A 169 -8.98 -6.01 6.00
CA ALA A 169 -7.84 -6.90 6.21
C ALA A 169 -7.62 -7.80 4.99
N TYR A 170 -6.57 -7.57 4.20
CA TYR A 170 -6.23 -8.38 3.04
C TYR A 170 -5.68 -9.74 3.45
N GLY A 171 -6.17 -10.81 2.80
CA GLY A 171 -5.70 -12.16 2.99
C GLY A 171 -5.51 -12.92 1.67
N GLY A 172 -4.77 -14.02 1.71
CA GLY A 172 -4.55 -14.88 0.56
C GLY A 172 -3.64 -14.33 -0.53
N MET A 173 -2.96 -13.20 -0.31
CA MET A 173 -1.99 -12.65 -1.26
C MET A 173 -0.78 -13.60 -1.44
N TRP A 174 -0.19 -13.57 -2.62
CA TRP A 174 1.17 -14.07 -2.76
C TRP A 174 2.14 -13.07 -2.12
N ILE A 175 3.05 -13.58 -1.30
CA ILE A 175 4.10 -12.79 -0.65
C ILE A 175 5.45 -13.35 -1.10
N ALA A 176 6.36 -12.48 -1.50
CA ALA A 176 7.66 -12.87 -2.02
C ALA A 176 8.49 -13.62 -0.96
N PRO A 177 9.20 -14.70 -1.36
CA PRO A 177 10.11 -15.38 -0.46
C PRO A 177 11.15 -14.43 0.13
N GLY A 178 11.33 -14.47 1.46
CA GLY A 178 12.29 -13.61 2.16
C GLY A 178 11.71 -12.31 2.72
N VAL A 179 10.50 -11.92 2.35
CA VAL A 179 9.77 -10.84 3.03
C VAL A 179 9.51 -11.24 4.48
N LYS A 180 9.87 -10.35 5.41
CA LYS A 180 9.66 -10.55 6.84
C LYS A 180 8.60 -9.57 7.34
N PRO A 181 7.42 -10.05 7.73
CA PRO A 181 6.37 -9.20 8.27
C PRO A 181 6.82 -8.49 9.56
N LEU A 182 6.39 -7.24 9.71
CA LEU A 182 6.55 -6.43 10.90
C LEU A 182 5.24 -6.31 11.69
N ALA A 183 4.11 -6.47 11.00
CA ALA A 183 2.78 -6.50 11.61
C ALA A 183 1.86 -7.48 10.87
N GLU A 184 0.82 -7.89 11.59
CA GLU A 184 -0.28 -8.71 11.10
C GLU A 184 -1.60 -8.03 11.43
N ALA A 185 -2.61 -8.26 10.61
CA ALA A 185 -3.97 -7.83 10.89
C ALA A 185 -4.98 -8.92 10.58
N ARG A 186 -6.19 -8.76 11.14
CA ARG A 186 -7.36 -9.59 10.83
C ARG A 186 -8.64 -8.78 10.92
N ALA A 187 -9.65 -9.14 10.18
CA ALA A 187 -10.99 -8.64 10.41
C ALA A 187 -11.54 -9.18 11.75
N ALA A 188 -12.12 -8.31 12.54
CA ALA A 188 -12.56 -8.61 13.90
C ALA A 188 -14.09 -8.65 14.07
N ALA A 189 -14.86 -8.42 13.00
CA ALA A 189 -16.33 -8.51 13.06
C ALA A 189 -16.77 -9.93 13.37
N PRO A 190 -17.82 -10.12 14.20
CA PRO A 190 -18.37 -11.44 14.51
C PRO A 190 -18.85 -12.18 13.24
N GLY A 191 -18.50 -13.47 13.13
CA GLY A 191 -18.96 -14.33 12.03
C GLY A 191 -18.19 -14.15 10.71
N VAL A 192 -17.16 -13.31 10.69
CA VAL A 192 -16.31 -13.13 9.50
C VAL A 192 -15.55 -14.41 9.18
N SER A 193 -15.49 -14.76 7.90
CA SER A 193 -14.77 -15.90 7.36
C SER A 193 -14.08 -15.55 6.03
N GLY A 194 -13.22 -16.43 5.52
CA GLY A 194 -12.51 -16.24 4.27
C GLY A 194 -11.19 -15.46 4.42
N PRO A 195 -10.60 -14.98 3.31
CA PRO A 195 -9.35 -14.24 3.33
C PRO A 195 -9.43 -13.01 4.25
N GLY A 196 -8.41 -12.79 5.08
CA GLY A 196 -8.35 -11.68 6.04
C GLY A 196 -9.11 -11.90 7.36
N SER A 197 -9.86 -13.01 7.53
CA SER A 197 -10.49 -13.35 8.81
C SER A 197 -9.51 -13.90 9.85
N SER A 198 -8.35 -14.36 9.43
CA SER A 198 -7.26 -14.81 10.28
C SER A 198 -6.12 -13.80 10.23
N TRP A 199 -5.18 -13.88 11.19
CA TRP A 199 -3.98 -13.06 11.19
C TRP A 199 -3.18 -13.23 9.90
N THR A 200 -3.01 -12.16 9.15
CA THR A 200 -2.28 -12.12 7.88
C THR A 200 -1.23 -11.02 7.92
N PRO A 201 -0.06 -11.20 7.28
CA PRO A 201 0.94 -10.15 7.15
C PRO A 201 0.36 -8.88 6.52
N THR A 202 0.62 -7.72 7.15
CA THR A 202 0.11 -6.44 6.67
C THR A 202 1.16 -5.36 6.50
N LEU A 203 2.29 -5.46 7.19
CA LEU A 203 3.35 -4.46 7.12
C LEU A 203 4.69 -5.17 6.94
N TRP A 204 5.50 -4.71 6.00
CA TRP A 204 6.89 -5.14 5.84
C TRP A 204 7.76 -4.10 5.16
N THR A 205 9.06 -4.32 5.29
CA THR A 205 10.07 -3.61 4.50
C THR A 205 10.68 -4.56 3.50
N HIS A 206 11.01 -4.04 2.34
CA HIS A 206 11.63 -4.78 1.25
C HIS A 206 12.70 -3.92 0.56
N GLN A 207 13.56 -4.55 -0.22
CA GLN A 207 14.53 -3.85 -1.07
C GLN A 207 14.48 -4.43 -2.47
N TRP A 208 14.48 -3.55 -3.46
CA TRP A 208 14.53 -3.95 -4.85
C TRP A 208 15.52 -3.05 -5.61
N GLN A 209 16.59 -3.67 -6.12
CA GLN A 209 17.62 -3.03 -6.96
C GLN A 209 18.13 -1.66 -6.43
N GLY A 210 18.30 -1.54 -5.12
CA GLY A 210 18.78 -0.33 -4.46
C GLY A 210 17.69 0.56 -3.87
N GLY A 211 16.46 0.44 -4.33
CA GLY A 211 15.30 1.12 -3.76
C GLY A 211 14.86 0.52 -2.43
N ARG A 212 14.41 1.36 -1.51
CA ARG A 212 13.82 0.96 -0.22
C ARG A 212 12.30 1.00 -0.34
N ILE A 213 11.67 -0.13 -0.05
CA ILE A 213 10.23 -0.30 -0.20
C ILE A 213 9.61 -0.62 1.16
N VAL A 214 8.51 0.04 1.47
CA VAL A 214 7.60 -0.35 2.54
C VAL A 214 6.26 -0.68 1.92
N TYR A 215 5.65 -1.77 2.31
CA TYR A 215 4.24 -2.04 2.04
C TYR A 215 3.45 -2.05 3.33
N ASP A 216 2.30 -1.38 3.30
CA ASP A 216 1.30 -1.40 4.36
C ASP A 216 -0.06 -1.76 3.75
N ALA A 217 -0.63 -2.89 4.13
CA ALA A 217 -1.91 -3.37 3.60
C ALA A 217 -3.12 -2.61 4.16
N LEU A 218 -2.94 -1.87 5.24
CA LEU A 218 -3.99 -1.00 5.79
C LEU A 218 -3.98 0.36 5.09
N GLY A 219 -5.00 1.16 5.33
CA GLY A 219 -5.11 2.50 4.77
C GLY A 219 -6.17 2.63 3.69
N HIS A 220 -7.23 1.82 3.76
CA HIS A 220 -8.37 1.92 2.84
C HIS A 220 -8.91 3.35 2.75
N ALA A 221 -9.04 4.03 3.88
CA ALA A 221 -9.56 5.40 3.96
C ALA A 221 -9.07 6.13 5.22
N SER A 222 -9.43 7.41 5.34
CA SER A 222 -9.06 8.26 6.47
C SER A 222 -9.35 7.67 7.86
N PRO A 223 -10.43 6.95 8.14
CA PRO A 223 -10.63 6.35 9.47
C PRO A 223 -9.47 5.45 9.91
N SER A 224 -8.85 4.73 8.99
CA SER A 224 -7.66 3.95 9.25
C SER A 224 -6.40 4.83 9.33
N LEU A 225 -6.16 5.66 8.30
CA LEU A 225 -4.96 6.51 8.18
C LEU A 225 -4.83 7.53 9.31
N ASP A 226 -5.95 8.02 9.85
CA ASP A 226 -5.99 9.01 10.95
C ASP A 226 -5.97 8.36 12.32
N HIS A 227 -6.07 7.01 12.42
CA HIS A 227 -5.89 6.32 13.70
C HIS A 227 -4.48 6.60 14.25
N PRO A 228 -4.32 7.07 15.51
CA PRO A 228 -3.04 7.58 16.03
C PRO A 228 -1.87 6.61 15.87
N VAL A 229 -2.08 5.31 16.09
CA VAL A 229 -1.02 4.30 15.94
C VAL A 229 -0.70 4.06 14.47
N HIS A 230 -1.72 3.91 13.61
CA HIS A 230 -1.50 3.69 12.19
C HIS A 230 -0.83 4.90 11.52
N ARG A 231 -1.25 6.12 11.88
CA ARG A 231 -0.59 7.35 11.46
C ARG A 231 0.91 7.34 11.79
N ARG A 232 1.29 6.87 12.98
CA ARG A 232 2.70 6.68 13.36
C ARG A 232 3.40 5.62 12.51
N VAL A 233 2.72 4.52 12.19
CA VAL A 233 3.25 3.49 11.27
C VAL A 233 3.59 4.10 9.92
N VAL A 234 2.66 4.81 9.28
CA VAL A 234 2.86 5.44 7.98
C VAL A 234 3.96 6.51 8.03
N THR A 235 3.99 7.30 9.10
CA THR A 235 5.06 8.29 9.33
C THR A 235 6.44 7.62 9.39
N ARG A 236 6.58 6.57 10.21
CA ARG A 236 7.82 5.81 10.35
C ARG A 236 8.21 5.07 9.07
N ALA A 237 7.21 4.57 8.32
CA ALA A 237 7.42 3.94 7.03
C ALA A 237 8.05 4.91 6.01
N ALA A 238 7.53 6.13 5.93
CA ALA A 238 8.08 7.17 5.06
C ALA A 238 9.52 7.55 5.47
N LEU A 239 9.79 7.74 6.76
CA LEU A 239 11.14 8.05 7.27
C LEU A 239 12.12 6.90 7.00
N TRP A 240 11.70 5.64 7.21
CA TRP A 240 12.52 4.48 6.91
C TRP A 240 12.82 4.36 5.41
N ALA A 241 11.81 4.52 4.58
CA ALA A 241 11.95 4.52 3.13
C ALA A 241 12.98 5.58 2.68
N LEU A 242 12.95 6.76 3.26
CA LEU A 242 13.88 7.86 3.00
C LEU A 242 15.26 7.70 3.67
N GLY A 243 15.55 6.57 4.29
CA GLY A 243 16.86 6.26 4.86
C GLY A 243 17.20 7.06 6.12
N ARG A 244 16.19 7.53 6.87
CA ARG A 244 16.42 8.21 8.15
C ARG A 244 16.98 7.24 9.18
N SER A 245 17.66 7.78 10.18
CA SER A 245 18.22 6.97 11.27
C SER A 245 17.13 6.31 12.11
N ASP A 246 17.46 5.18 12.72
CA ASP A 246 16.55 4.46 13.61
C ASP A 246 16.03 5.35 14.73
N ASP A 247 16.87 6.25 15.25
CA ASP A 247 16.50 7.19 16.30
C ASP A 247 15.45 8.22 15.84
N GLU A 248 15.58 8.73 14.60
CA GLU A 248 14.56 9.63 14.00
C GLU A 248 13.25 8.90 13.80
N ILE A 249 13.31 7.66 13.30
CA ILE A 249 12.12 6.84 13.05
C ILE A 249 11.38 6.53 14.35
N ARG A 250 12.09 6.13 15.41
CA ARG A 250 11.47 5.79 16.71
C ARG A 250 10.82 7.00 17.41
N LYS A 251 11.35 8.19 17.20
CA LYS A 251 10.81 9.43 17.79
C LYS A 251 9.52 9.91 17.10
N ALA A 252 9.29 9.50 15.88
CA ALA A 252 8.07 9.76 15.14
C ALA A 252 6.97 8.72 15.50
#